data_7806a2b87eea35d172253fbfb39f838c
#
_entry.id   7806a2b87eea35d172253fbfb39f838c
#
_cell.length_a   1.000
_cell.length_b   1.000
_cell.length_c   1.000
_cell.angle_alpha   90.00
_cell.angle_beta   90.00
_cell.angle_gamma   90.00
#
_symmetry.space_group_name_H-M   'P 1'
#
loop_
_entity.id
_entity.type
_entity.pdbx_description
1 polymer ?
#
loop_
_entity_poly.entity_id
_entity_poly.type
_entity_poly.pdbx_seq_one_letter_code
_entity_poly.pdbx_strand_id
1 'polypeptide(L)'
;QDAYIMNRKGNTVWNSAYIYGGARGQWKKYFNWSAEGWYTFLGKEINDTGIKADATFSIYPFRRHKQSPMTFGAHFETSLDEPEFYQQHYYSNHYIWNNDFSKISRTQVEGYYDVPRWKLNVTAAWTLMKNHIYYDANAIPQQEKSPVSVLKFALNKNFRIAGIHLDNQVLVQFSSNE
;
A
#
# COMPACT_ATOMS: atom_id res chain seq x y z
N GLN A 1 42.37 -7.31 3.30
CA GLN A 1 41.35 -6.72 4.19
C GLN A 1 41.49 -5.22 4.07
N ASP A 2 40.94 -4.70 3.00
CA ASP A 2 40.93 -3.28 2.78
C ASP A 2 40.00 -2.69 3.81
N ALA A 3 40.62 -1.98 4.75
CA ALA A 3 39.91 -1.05 5.57
C ALA A 3 39.20 -0.07 4.62
N TYR A 4 37.99 -0.35 4.27
CA TYR A 4 37.04 0.63 3.78
C TYR A 4 36.73 1.54 4.93
N ILE A 5 37.74 2.24 5.26
CA ILE A 5 37.71 3.31 6.22
C ILE A 5 36.69 4.29 5.65
N MET A 6 35.75 4.30 6.28
CA MET A 6 35.00 5.34 6.90
C MET A 6 35.71 6.68 7.04
N ASN A 7 36.36 7.09 6.03
CA ASN A 7 36.91 8.43 5.93
C ASN A 7 36.14 9.26 4.92
N ARG A 8 34.85 8.97 4.78
CA ARG A 8 33.92 9.87 4.12
C ARG A 8 33.24 10.72 5.18
N LYS A 9 33.92 11.76 5.59
CA LYS A 9 33.29 13.01 6.00
C LYS A 9 32.49 13.55 4.79
N GLY A 10 31.42 12.97 4.46
CA GLY A 10 30.51 13.44 3.43
C GLY A 10 29.11 13.44 4.01
N ASN A 11 28.69 14.57 4.51
CA ASN A 11 27.27 14.80 4.78
C ASN A 11 26.60 14.96 3.42
N THR A 12 26.00 13.90 2.89
CA THR A 12 25.25 13.98 1.64
C THR A 12 23.86 14.47 1.99
N VAL A 13 23.58 15.71 1.68
CA VAL A 13 22.24 16.28 1.79
C VAL A 13 21.51 15.97 0.49
N TRP A 14 20.38 15.31 0.60
CA TRP A 14 19.55 14.96 -0.54
C TRP A 14 18.28 15.80 -0.49
N ASN A 15 18.04 16.52 -1.56
CA ASN A 15 16.85 17.33 -1.71
C ASN A 15 16.01 16.71 -2.84
N SER A 16 14.76 16.45 -2.57
CA SER A 16 13.79 16.03 -3.57
C SER A 16 12.72 17.12 -3.72
N ALA A 17 12.24 17.31 -4.94
CA ALA A 17 11.10 18.18 -5.21
C ALA A 17 10.07 17.42 -6.02
N TYR A 18 8.81 17.50 -5.58
CA TYR A 18 7.69 16.84 -6.21
C TYR A 18 6.51 17.79 -6.39
N ILE A 19 5.65 17.46 -7.33
CA ILE A 19 4.33 18.07 -7.48
C ILE A 19 3.27 17.09 -7.01
N TYR A 20 2.22 17.60 -6.43
CA TYR A 20 1.07 16.84 -5.97
C TYR A 20 -0.20 17.53 -6.45
N GLY A 21 -1.17 16.74 -6.87
CA GLY A 21 -2.47 17.25 -7.26
C GLY A 21 -3.56 16.23 -6.99
N GLY A 22 -4.75 16.70 -6.73
CA GLY A 22 -5.88 15.83 -6.49
C GLY A 22 -7.21 16.51 -6.76
N ALA A 23 -8.20 15.68 -7.01
CA ALA A 23 -9.59 16.11 -7.18
C ALA A 23 -10.50 15.15 -6.39
N ARG A 24 -11.58 15.71 -5.88
CA ARG A 24 -12.61 14.93 -5.18
C ARG A 24 -13.99 15.45 -5.56
N GLY A 25 -14.96 14.57 -5.56
CA GLY A 25 -16.32 14.92 -5.84
C GLY A 25 -17.30 14.10 -5.06
N GLN A 26 -18.49 14.66 -4.88
CA GLN A 26 -19.58 14.00 -4.22
C GLN A 26 -20.86 14.24 -5.01
N TRP A 27 -21.60 13.18 -5.31
CA TRP A 27 -22.92 13.28 -5.88
C TRP A 27 -23.96 12.88 -4.84
N LYS A 28 -24.57 13.90 -4.25
CA LYS A 28 -25.50 13.78 -3.12
C LYS A 28 -24.85 12.93 -2.00
N LYS A 29 -25.62 12.05 -1.35
CA LYS A 29 -25.16 11.12 -0.32
C LYS A 29 -24.83 9.71 -0.86
N TYR A 30 -24.92 9.52 -2.17
CA TYR A 30 -24.87 8.20 -2.77
C TYR A 30 -23.51 7.83 -3.33
N PHE A 31 -22.80 8.82 -3.87
CA PHE A 31 -21.54 8.57 -4.52
C PHE A 31 -20.49 9.60 -4.13
N ASN A 32 -19.33 9.12 -3.70
CA ASN A 32 -18.16 9.93 -3.43
C ASN A 32 -16.99 9.35 -4.22
N TRP A 33 -16.11 10.22 -4.69
CA TRP A 33 -14.89 9.81 -5.32
C TRP A 33 -13.76 10.79 -5.00
N SER A 34 -12.53 10.29 -5.00
CA SER A 34 -11.32 11.09 -4.95
C SER A 34 -10.28 10.47 -5.87
N ALA A 35 -9.43 11.32 -6.42
CA ALA A 35 -8.25 10.91 -7.15
C ALA A 35 -7.13 11.88 -6.84
N GLU A 36 -5.94 11.35 -6.61
CA GLU A 36 -4.75 12.13 -6.33
C GLU A 36 -3.54 11.50 -7.01
N GLY A 37 -2.54 12.32 -7.27
CA GLY A 37 -1.30 11.85 -7.86
C GLY A 37 -0.15 12.76 -7.53
N TRP A 38 1.06 12.20 -7.58
CA TRP A 38 2.30 12.91 -7.37
C TRP A 38 3.37 12.47 -8.36
N TYR A 39 4.29 13.37 -8.60
CA TYR A 39 5.44 13.12 -9.45
C TYR A 39 6.65 13.88 -8.92
N THR A 40 7.75 13.17 -8.69
CA THR A 40 9.02 13.74 -8.25
C THR A 40 9.88 14.06 -9.46
N PHE A 41 10.19 15.33 -9.65
CA PHE A 41 10.92 15.82 -10.82
C PHE A 41 12.37 16.22 -10.54
N LEU A 42 12.78 16.23 -9.27
CA LEU A 42 14.13 16.59 -8.86
C LEU A 42 14.59 15.74 -7.67
N GLY A 43 15.88 15.43 -7.64
CA GLY A 43 16.52 14.75 -6.52
C GLY A 43 16.80 13.28 -6.76
N LYS A 44 17.12 12.55 -5.69
CA LYS A 44 17.39 11.12 -5.76
C LYS A 44 16.18 10.32 -6.20
N GLU A 45 15.02 10.72 -5.75
CA GLU A 45 13.72 10.11 -6.04
C GLU A 45 13.12 10.61 -7.36
N ILE A 46 13.95 11.15 -8.27
CA ILE A 46 13.49 11.63 -9.58
C ILE A 46 12.72 10.52 -10.31
N ASN A 47 11.58 10.86 -10.94
CA ASN A 47 10.66 9.94 -11.58
C ASN A 47 9.90 9.01 -10.61
N ASP A 48 9.94 9.23 -9.29
CA ASP A 48 8.96 8.64 -8.43
C ASP A 48 7.59 9.21 -8.74
N THR A 49 6.61 8.33 -8.84
CA THR A 49 5.27 8.72 -9.21
C THR A 49 4.24 7.82 -8.55
N GLY A 50 3.07 8.33 -8.34
CA GLY A 50 1.96 7.52 -7.87
C GLY A 50 0.62 8.17 -8.14
N ILE A 51 -0.37 7.30 -8.22
CA ILE A 51 -1.78 7.67 -8.40
C ILE A 51 -2.59 6.86 -7.41
N LYS A 52 -3.51 7.52 -6.71
CA LYS A 52 -4.52 6.90 -5.86
C LYS A 52 -5.89 7.35 -6.32
N ALA A 53 -6.84 6.43 -6.34
CA ALA A 53 -8.22 6.74 -6.66
C ALA A 53 -9.15 5.92 -5.75
N ASP A 54 -10.14 6.58 -5.20
CA ASP A 54 -11.16 6.00 -4.34
C ASP A 54 -12.54 6.31 -4.90
N ALA A 55 -13.42 5.33 -4.85
CA ALA A 55 -14.81 5.52 -5.19
C ALA A 55 -15.69 4.76 -4.19
N THR A 56 -16.74 5.40 -3.70
CA THR A 56 -17.73 4.78 -2.80
C THR A 56 -19.12 5.05 -3.27
N PHE A 57 -19.92 4.00 -3.29
CA PHE A 57 -21.33 4.04 -3.62
C PHE A 57 -22.16 3.52 -2.45
N SER A 58 -23.07 4.36 -1.93
CA SER A 58 -23.90 4.07 -0.77
C SER A 58 -25.37 3.99 -1.15
N ILE A 59 -26.02 2.89 -0.76
CA ILE A 59 -27.46 2.70 -0.89
C ILE A 59 -28.11 2.64 0.48
N TYR A 60 -29.35 3.07 0.57
CA TYR A 60 -30.12 3.18 1.81
C TYR A 60 -31.39 2.32 1.74
N PRO A 61 -31.26 0.98 1.77
CA PRO A 61 -32.41 0.10 1.57
C PRO A 61 -33.39 0.10 2.74
N PHE A 62 -32.94 0.54 3.92
CA PHE A 62 -33.73 0.49 5.15
C PHE A 62 -34.38 1.85 5.42
N ARG A 63 -35.62 2.04 5.04
CA ARG A 63 -36.36 3.30 5.19
C ARG A 63 -36.40 3.86 6.62
N ARG A 64 -36.41 3.00 7.63
CA ARG A 64 -36.38 3.38 9.07
C ARG A 64 -34.99 3.72 9.60
N HIS A 65 -33.93 3.36 8.90
CA HIS A 65 -32.55 3.55 9.33
C HIS A 65 -31.73 4.27 8.25
N LYS A 66 -32.14 5.51 7.94
CA LYS A 66 -31.50 6.36 6.92
C LYS A 66 -30.00 6.63 7.17
N GLN A 67 -29.52 6.33 8.38
CA GLN A 67 -28.13 6.55 8.80
C GLN A 67 -27.23 5.32 8.65
N SER A 68 -27.79 4.18 8.19
CA SER A 68 -27.01 2.96 8.02
C SER A 68 -27.04 2.53 6.55
N PRO A 69 -26.18 3.10 5.70
CA PRO A 69 -26.05 2.70 4.32
C PRO A 69 -25.44 1.33 4.18
N MET A 70 -25.68 0.69 3.03
CA MET A 70 -24.83 -0.36 2.50
C MET A 70 -23.87 0.33 1.54
N THR A 71 -22.58 0.16 1.76
CA THR A 71 -21.55 0.86 0.99
C THR A 71 -20.71 -0.13 0.19
N PHE A 72 -20.58 0.13 -1.09
CA PHE A 72 -19.61 -0.49 -1.96
C PHE A 72 -18.48 0.51 -2.20
N GLY A 73 -17.26 0.09 -2.00
CA GLY A 73 -16.11 0.92 -2.27
C GLY A 73 -15.11 0.20 -3.17
N ALA A 74 -14.37 1.00 -3.90
CA ALA A 74 -13.23 0.57 -4.69
C ALA A 74 -12.06 1.52 -4.41
N HIS A 75 -10.89 0.94 -4.23
CA HIS A 75 -9.62 1.64 -4.08
C HIS A 75 -8.65 1.15 -5.15
N PHE A 76 -7.99 2.08 -5.80
CA PHE A 76 -6.92 1.84 -6.75
C PHE A 76 -5.70 2.64 -6.33
N GLU A 77 -4.56 2.01 -6.25
CA GLU A 77 -3.28 2.67 -6.03
C GLU A 77 -2.22 2.08 -6.93
N THR A 78 -1.44 2.92 -7.58
CA THR A 78 -0.23 2.51 -8.28
C THR A 78 0.90 3.47 -7.98
N SER A 79 2.08 2.93 -7.74
CA SER A 79 3.27 3.74 -7.48
C SER A 79 4.51 3.13 -8.13
N LEU A 80 5.47 3.99 -8.38
CA LEU A 80 6.83 3.68 -8.79
C LEU A 80 7.76 4.48 -7.87
N ASP A 81 8.47 3.78 -7.00
CA ASP A 81 9.21 4.39 -5.91
C ASP A 81 10.68 3.97 -5.95
N GLU A 82 11.57 4.91 -5.66
CA GLU A 82 12.98 4.62 -5.43
C GLU A 82 13.14 3.78 -4.15
N PRO A 83 13.98 2.73 -4.16
CA PRO A 83 14.29 1.99 -2.94
C PRO A 83 14.88 2.88 -1.85
N GLU A 84 14.58 2.52 -0.59
CA GLU A 84 15.09 3.26 0.56
C GLU A 84 16.62 3.29 0.59
N PHE A 85 17.17 4.38 1.13
CA PHE A 85 18.62 4.57 1.22
C PHE A 85 19.32 3.39 1.85
N TYR A 86 18.82 2.88 2.97
CA TYR A 86 19.45 1.80 3.71
C TYR A 86 19.33 0.44 3.02
N GLN A 87 18.42 0.26 2.11
CA GLN A 87 18.33 -0.92 1.26
C GLN A 87 19.41 -0.90 0.17
N GLN A 88 19.80 0.29 -0.29
CA GLN A 88 20.81 0.46 -1.31
C GLN A 88 22.21 0.59 -0.70
N HIS A 89 22.38 1.39 0.36
CA HIS A 89 23.69 1.70 0.94
C HIS A 89 23.67 1.53 2.45
N TYR A 90 24.47 0.61 2.95
CA TYR A 90 24.60 0.39 4.38
C TYR A 90 26.02 0.04 4.76
N TYR A 91 26.54 0.67 5.81
CA TYR A 91 27.89 0.48 6.32
C TYR A 91 27.85 0.36 7.83
N SER A 92 28.16 -0.82 8.34
CA SER A 92 28.30 -1.08 9.77
C SER A 92 29.44 -2.05 10.03
N ASN A 93 29.73 -2.34 11.29
CA ASN A 93 30.78 -3.29 11.67
C ASN A 93 30.50 -4.73 11.23
N HIS A 94 29.26 -5.09 11.00
CA HIS A 94 28.83 -6.46 10.68
C HIS A 94 28.29 -6.62 9.27
N TYR A 95 27.73 -5.56 8.71
CA TYR A 95 27.05 -5.59 7.40
C TYR A 95 27.50 -4.42 6.54
N ILE A 96 27.89 -4.74 5.34
CA ILE A 96 28.25 -3.73 4.33
C ILE A 96 27.61 -4.15 3.02
N TRP A 97 26.80 -3.26 2.45
CA TRP A 97 26.30 -3.43 1.08
C TRP A 97 26.20 -2.10 0.36
N ASN A 98 26.36 -2.17 -0.94
CA ASN A 98 26.23 -1.04 -1.87
C ASN A 98 25.54 -1.56 -3.12
N ASN A 99 24.21 -1.49 -3.12
CA ASN A 99 23.35 -2.01 -4.16
C ASN A 99 22.88 -0.86 -5.07
N ASP A 100 22.60 -1.20 -6.32
CA ASP A 100 21.95 -0.33 -7.29
C ASP A 100 20.65 -1.00 -7.75
N PHE A 101 19.64 -0.91 -6.90
CA PHE A 101 18.35 -1.53 -7.14
C PHE A 101 17.48 -0.66 -8.07
N SER A 102 16.74 -1.34 -8.92
CA SER A 102 15.72 -0.70 -9.75
C SER A 102 14.54 -0.23 -8.91
N LYS A 103 13.81 0.76 -9.40
CA LYS A 103 12.59 1.26 -8.77
C LYS A 103 11.57 0.15 -8.54
N ILE A 104 10.93 0.21 -7.39
CA ILE A 104 9.87 -0.71 -6.98
C ILE A 104 8.56 -0.21 -7.57
N SER A 105 7.88 -1.06 -8.32
CA SER A 105 6.53 -0.78 -8.81
C SER A 105 5.52 -1.57 -8.02
N ARG A 106 4.49 -0.89 -7.52
CA ARG A 106 3.38 -1.50 -6.81
C ARG A 106 2.06 -1.05 -7.42
N THR A 107 1.18 -1.98 -7.69
CA THR A 107 -0.20 -1.70 -8.10
C THR A 107 -1.14 -2.48 -7.21
N GLN A 108 -2.13 -1.83 -6.65
CA GLN A 108 -3.14 -2.42 -5.78
C GLN A 108 -4.53 -2.03 -6.26
N VAL A 109 -5.42 -3.00 -6.30
CA VAL A 109 -6.84 -2.83 -6.53
C VAL A 109 -7.57 -3.48 -5.37
N GLU A 110 -8.44 -2.76 -4.72
CA GLU A 110 -9.25 -3.27 -3.61
C GLU A 110 -10.71 -2.92 -3.83
N GLY A 111 -11.58 -3.88 -3.56
CA GLY A 111 -13.01 -3.69 -3.49
C GLY A 111 -13.51 -4.07 -2.10
N TYR A 112 -14.44 -3.31 -1.55
CA TYR A 112 -15.06 -3.66 -0.28
C TYR A 112 -16.58 -3.43 -0.28
N TYR A 113 -17.22 -4.21 0.56
CA TYR A 113 -18.65 -4.11 0.84
C TYR A 113 -18.86 -4.00 2.34
N ASP A 114 -19.52 -2.95 2.77
CA ASP A 114 -19.75 -2.64 4.17
C ASP A 114 -21.23 -2.48 4.47
N VAL A 115 -21.71 -3.21 5.49
CA VAL A 115 -23.07 -3.16 5.99
C VAL A 115 -23.05 -2.93 7.51
N PRO A 116 -22.97 -1.67 7.97
CA PRO A 116 -22.84 -1.35 9.38
C PRO A 116 -23.96 -1.91 10.25
N ARG A 117 -25.19 -1.99 9.73
CA ARG A 117 -26.33 -2.58 10.42
C ARG A 117 -26.11 -4.05 10.79
N TRP A 118 -25.45 -4.79 9.91
CA TRP A 118 -25.14 -6.20 10.14
C TRP A 118 -23.76 -6.41 10.73
N LYS A 119 -23.03 -5.30 10.95
CA LYS A 119 -21.63 -5.35 11.36
C LYS A 119 -20.81 -6.29 10.48
N LEU A 120 -21.04 -6.20 9.18
CA LEU A 120 -20.44 -7.03 8.16
C LEU A 120 -19.60 -6.15 7.24
N ASN A 121 -18.33 -6.55 7.07
CA ASN A 121 -17.43 -5.98 6.10
C ASN A 121 -16.76 -7.12 5.33
N VAL A 122 -16.74 -7.01 4.02
CA VAL A 122 -16.08 -7.93 3.09
C VAL A 122 -15.13 -7.13 2.24
N THR A 123 -13.89 -7.58 2.14
CA THR A 123 -12.86 -6.93 1.33
C THR A 123 -12.18 -7.95 0.44
N ALA A 124 -11.94 -7.59 -0.81
CA ALA A 124 -11.11 -8.33 -1.74
C ALA A 124 -10.05 -7.38 -2.31
N ALA A 125 -8.79 -7.76 -2.24
CA ALA A 125 -7.69 -6.95 -2.73
C ALA A 125 -6.74 -7.79 -3.59
N TRP A 126 -6.27 -7.20 -4.66
CA TRP A 126 -5.20 -7.75 -5.49
C TRP A 126 -4.05 -6.75 -5.54
N THR A 127 -2.84 -7.24 -5.29
CA THR A 127 -1.62 -6.44 -5.31
C THR A 127 -0.62 -7.09 -6.23
N LEU A 128 -0.04 -6.31 -7.14
CA LEU A 128 1.08 -6.70 -7.99
C LEU A 128 2.29 -5.86 -7.59
N MET A 129 3.39 -6.52 -7.30
CA MET A 129 4.68 -5.88 -7.01
C MET A 129 5.74 -6.34 -8.00
N LYS A 130 6.55 -5.41 -8.50
CA LYS A 130 7.73 -5.68 -9.33
C LYS A 130 8.94 -5.08 -8.66
N ASN A 131 10.09 -5.74 -8.82
CA ASN A 131 11.36 -5.33 -8.22
C ASN A 131 11.27 -5.23 -6.69
N HIS A 132 10.50 -6.13 -6.07
CA HIS A 132 10.35 -6.19 -4.63
C HIS A 132 11.68 -6.47 -3.95
N ILE A 133 11.98 -5.76 -2.87
CA ILE A 133 13.19 -5.97 -2.07
C ILE A 133 12.84 -6.80 -0.84
N TYR A 134 13.62 -7.84 -0.63
CA TYR A 134 13.53 -8.70 0.55
C TYR A 134 14.92 -8.90 1.16
N TYR A 135 14.97 -9.34 2.41
CA TYR A 135 16.22 -9.68 3.08
C TYR A 135 16.41 -11.19 3.05
N ASP A 136 17.57 -11.64 2.58
CA ASP A 136 17.92 -13.04 2.55
C ASP A 136 18.23 -13.62 3.95
N ALA A 137 18.58 -14.90 4.03
CA ALA A 137 18.91 -15.56 5.30
C ALA A 137 20.11 -14.94 6.04
N ASN A 138 20.94 -14.17 5.36
CA ASN A 138 22.08 -13.45 5.92
C ASN A 138 21.74 -11.99 6.26
N ALA A 139 20.47 -11.64 6.19
CA ALA A 139 19.96 -10.26 6.37
C ALA A 139 20.54 -9.25 5.36
N ILE A 140 20.88 -9.70 4.16
CA ILE A 140 21.36 -8.84 3.06
C ILE A 140 20.17 -8.56 2.14
N PRO A 141 19.93 -7.29 1.75
CA PRO A 141 18.83 -6.95 0.85
C PRO A 141 19.09 -7.48 -0.56
N GLN A 142 18.08 -8.12 -1.11
CA GLN A 142 18.05 -8.67 -2.46
C GLN A 142 16.83 -8.11 -3.19
N GLN A 143 16.92 -7.97 -4.49
CA GLN A 143 15.78 -7.55 -5.32
C GLN A 143 15.24 -8.71 -6.14
N GLU A 144 13.96 -9.02 -5.96
CA GLU A 144 13.26 -10.03 -6.75
C GLU A 144 12.89 -9.43 -8.12
N LYS A 145 13.33 -10.11 -9.18
CA LYS A 145 13.06 -9.67 -10.56
C LYS A 145 11.71 -10.14 -11.08
N SER A 146 11.21 -11.25 -10.52
CA SER A 146 9.91 -11.79 -10.91
C SER A 146 8.77 -10.98 -10.28
N PRO A 147 7.71 -10.68 -11.03
CA PRO A 147 6.54 -10.02 -10.46
C PRO A 147 5.89 -10.91 -9.39
N VAL A 148 5.59 -10.34 -8.23
CA VAL A 148 4.85 -10.99 -7.15
C VAL A 148 3.41 -10.52 -7.17
N SER A 149 2.47 -11.43 -7.27
CA SER A 149 1.03 -11.16 -7.21
C SER A 149 0.45 -11.72 -5.93
N VAL A 150 -0.31 -10.91 -5.22
CA VAL A 150 -0.96 -11.30 -3.97
C VAL A 150 -2.45 -11.01 -4.08
N LEU A 151 -3.28 -12.04 -3.84
CA LEU A 151 -4.73 -11.94 -3.74
C LEU A 151 -5.13 -12.14 -2.28
N LYS A 152 -5.91 -11.22 -1.74
CA LYS A 152 -6.36 -11.20 -0.35
C LYS A 152 -7.87 -11.10 -0.28
N PHE A 153 -8.50 -11.93 0.56
CA PHE A 153 -9.89 -11.84 0.93
C PHE A 153 -10.00 -11.71 2.44
N ALA A 154 -10.81 -10.77 2.89
CA ALA A 154 -11.09 -10.56 4.31
C ALA A 154 -12.60 -10.46 4.54
N LEU A 155 -13.06 -11.16 5.57
CA LEU A 155 -14.44 -11.12 6.05
C LEU A 155 -14.42 -10.75 7.52
N ASN A 156 -15.04 -9.65 7.88
CA ASN A 156 -15.23 -9.24 9.26
C ASN A 156 -16.73 -9.30 9.60
N LYS A 157 -17.06 -10.03 10.65
CA LYS A 157 -18.44 -10.18 11.11
C LYS A 157 -18.50 -10.18 12.61
N ASN A 158 -19.22 -9.22 13.18
CA ASN A 158 -19.40 -9.10 14.62
C ASN A 158 -20.79 -9.53 15.03
N PHE A 159 -20.88 -10.34 16.07
CA PHE A 159 -22.11 -10.79 16.69
C PHE A 159 -22.24 -10.23 18.11
N ARG A 160 -23.48 -10.00 18.50
CA ARG A 160 -23.81 -9.67 19.89
C ARG A 160 -24.95 -10.55 20.34
N ILE A 161 -24.67 -11.45 21.29
CA ILE A 161 -25.63 -12.44 21.79
C ILE A 161 -25.59 -12.38 23.33
N ALA A 162 -26.74 -12.06 23.96
CA ALA A 162 -26.91 -12.09 25.42
C ALA A 162 -25.80 -11.36 26.21
N GLY A 163 -25.34 -10.20 25.71
CA GLY A 163 -24.26 -9.43 26.38
C GLY A 163 -22.84 -9.83 25.96
N ILE A 164 -22.65 -10.94 25.28
CA ILE A 164 -21.36 -11.37 24.73
C ILE A 164 -21.13 -10.70 23.36
N HIS A 165 -19.96 -10.11 23.18
CA HIS A 165 -19.49 -9.56 21.91
C HIS A 165 -18.48 -10.53 21.30
N LEU A 166 -18.74 -10.98 20.08
CA LEU A 166 -17.88 -11.86 19.31
C LEU A 166 -17.46 -11.11 18.04
N ASP A 167 -16.17 -10.79 17.95
CA ASP A 167 -15.57 -10.19 16.79
C ASP A 167 -14.85 -11.30 16.01
N ASN A 168 -15.34 -11.57 14.81
CA ASN A 168 -14.79 -12.62 13.95
C ASN A 168 -14.17 -12.00 12.71
N GLN A 169 -12.95 -12.42 12.42
CA GLN A 169 -12.23 -12.08 11.22
C GLN A 169 -11.71 -13.35 10.54
N VAL A 170 -12.00 -13.49 9.28
CA VAL A 170 -11.43 -14.52 8.40
C VAL A 170 -10.60 -13.80 7.35
N LEU A 171 -9.34 -14.20 7.23
CA LEU A 171 -8.41 -13.69 6.24
C LEU A 171 -7.86 -14.87 5.45
N VAL A 172 -7.91 -14.77 4.12
CA VAL A 172 -7.30 -15.73 3.19
C VAL A 172 -6.42 -14.96 2.22
N GLN A 173 -5.21 -15.43 2.02
CA GLN A 173 -4.24 -14.82 1.14
C GLN A 173 -3.60 -15.88 0.25
N PHE A 174 -3.43 -15.55 -1.02
CA PHE A 174 -2.72 -16.34 -2.02
C PHE A 174 -1.61 -15.50 -2.62
N SER A 175 -0.42 -16.08 -2.75
CA SER A 175 0.73 -15.45 -3.41
C SER A 175 1.15 -16.25 -4.62
N SER A 176 1.64 -15.60 -5.66
CA SER A 176 2.16 -16.27 -6.86
C SER A 176 3.55 -16.89 -6.67
N ASN A 177 4.26 -16.47 -5.62
CA ASN A 177 5.57 -17.01 -5.27
C ASN A 177 5.41 -17.83 -3.99
N GLU A 178 5.27 -19.13 -4.12
CA GLU A 178 5.47 -20.12 -3.08
C GLU A 178 6.85 -20.76 -3.25
#